data_680a6007e46494a9f7872220b0f26c6e
#
_entry.id   680a6007e46494a9f7872220b0f26c6e
#
_cell.length_a   1.000
_cell.length_b   1.000
_cell.length_c   1.000
_cell.angle_alpha   90.00
_cell.angle_beta   90.00
_cell.angle_gamma   90.00
#
_symmetry.space_group_name_H-M   'P 1'
#
loop_
_entity.id
_entity.type
_entity.pdbx_description
1 polymer ?
#
loop_
_entity_poly.entity_id
_entity_poly.type
_entity_poly.pdbx_seq_one_letter_code
_entity_poly.pdbx_strand_id
1 'polypeptide(L)'
;KAATDAGISLRIGVNAGSLDKELYAKYGGPTPEALVASAMKEARMFEDVGFHDFKISVKHHDVVTMVQTYRLLASKGDWPLHLGVTEAGPTWQGTIKSCLAFGALLAEGIGDTIRVSLSAPPVEEVKVGCKLLEYMGLRPRKFDIISCPSCCRSQVDVIQLANAVTEGLKDVTAPIRVAVMGCIVN
;
A
#
# COMPACT_ATOMS: atom_id res chain seq x y z
N LYS A 1 14.10 -15.06 21.80
CA LYS A 1 13.77 -15.38 23.19
C LYS A 1 12.81 -14.35 23.78
N ALA A 2 13.18 -13.07 23.95
CA ALA A 2 12.29 -12.06 24.57
C ALA A 2 10.91 -11.95 23.88
N ALA A 3 10.86 -11.97 22.55
CA ALA A 3 9.61 -11.95 21.78
C ALA A 3 8.78 -13.22 22.01
N THR A 4 9.44 -14.39 22.01
CA THR A 4 8.79 -15.67 22.30
C THR A 4 8.19 -15.69 23.70
N ASP A 5 8.98 -15.28 24.71
CA ASP A 5 8.57 -15.24 26.11
C ASP A 5 7.41 -14.26 26.34
N ALA A 6 7.33 -13.19 25.55
CA ALA A 6 6.27 -12.18 25.62
C ALA A 6 5.08 -12.44 24.68
N GLY A 7 5.13 -13.47 23.84
CA GLY A 7 4.09 -13.76 22.83
C GLY A 7 3.91 -12.66 21.79
N ILE A 8 4.99 -12.01 21.37
CA ILE A 8 4.96 -10.85 20.46
C ILE A 8 5.49 -11.27 19.09
N SER A 9 4.73 -11.00 18.03
CA SER A 9 5.18 -11.17 16.65
C SER A 9 6.21 -10.08 16.26
N LEU A 10 7.13 -10.43 15.36
CA LEU A 10 8.16 -9.52 14.88
C LEU A 10 7.97 -9.17 13.40
N ARG A 11 8.64 -8.10 12.97
CA ARG A 11 8.72 -7.75 11.56
C ARG A 11 10.17 -7.59 11.12
N ILE A 12 10.58 -8.42 10.17
CA ILE A 12 11.81 -8.26 9.42
C ILE A 12 11.62 -7.08 8.46
N GLY A 13 12.56 -6.14 8.48
CA GLY A 13 12.44 -4.92 7.69
C GLY A 13 13.69 -4.63 6.87
N VAL A 14 13.64 -4.92 5.58
CA VAL A 14 14.69 -4.57 4.62
C VAL A 14 14.30 -3.30 3.87
N ASN A 15 15.20 -2.35 3.77
CA ASN A 15 15.03 -1.13 3.00
C ASN A 15 16.22 -0.94 2.03
N ALA A 16 15.94 -0.36 0.86
CA ALA A 16 16.97 -0.07 -0.13
C ALA A 16 18.16 0.74 0.43
N GLY A 17 17.86 1.75 1.26
CA GLY A 17 18.88 2.64 1.85
C GLY A 17 19.73 2.00 2.97
N SER A 18 19.36 0.82 3.47
CA SER A 18 20.06 0.11 4.55
C SER A 18 20.45 -1.31 4.16
N LEU A 19 20.57 -1.59 2.87
CA LEU A 19 21.00 -2.89 2.37
C LEU A 19 22.43 -3.21 2.83
N ASP A 20 22.65 -4.48 3.20
CA ASP A 20 23.98 -5.02 3.55
C ASP A 20 25.01 -4.71 2.46
N LYS A 21 26.20 -4.22 2.86
CA LYS A 21 27.27 -3.81 1.94
C LYS A 21 27.77 -4.94 1.05
N GLU A 22 27.81 -6.17 1.54
CA GLU A 22 28.22 -7.34 0.77
C GLU A 22 27.19 -7.65 -0.33
N LEU A 23 25.89 -7.58 0.01
CA LEU A 23 24.81 -7.76 -0.97
C LEU A 23 24.78 -6.62 -1.97
N TYR A 24 24.98 -5.38 -1.51
CA TYR A 24 25.07 -4.22 -2.40
C TYR A 24 26.20 -4.39 -3.44
N ALA A 25 27.38 -4.81 -3.01
CA ALA A 25 28.53 -5.06 -3.90
C ALA A 25 28.27 -6.24 -4.86
N LYS A 26 27.67 -7.32 -4.35
CA LYS A 26 27.36 -8.52 -5.14
C LYS A 26 26.37 -8.28 -6.26
N TYR A 27 25.31 -7.49 -6.01
CA TYR A 27 24.20 -7.28 -6.95
C TYR A 27 24.27 -5.92 -7.67
N GLY A 28 25.26 -5.08 -7.36
CA GLY A 28 25.42 -3.77 -7.98
C GLY A 28 24.44 -2.71 -7.51
N GLY A 29 23.76 -2.93 -6.35
CA GLY A 29 22.80 -1.99 -5.80
C GLY A 29 21.60 -2.67 -5.14
N PRO A 30 20.57 -1.89 -4.75
CA PRO A 30 19.35 -2.41 -4.11
C PRO A 30 18.36 -2.98 -5.15
N THR A 31 18.81 -3.96 -5.93
CA THR A 31 17.97 -4.68 -6.89
C THR A 31 16.95 -5.57 -6.19
N PRO A 32 15.89 -6.01 -6.88
CA PRO A 32 14.91 -6.96 -6.31
C PRO A 32 15.59 -8.20 -5.73
N GLU A 33 16.58 -8.76 -6.41
CA GLU A 33 17.31 -9.94 -5.98
C GLU A 33 18.15 -9.68 -4.71
N ALA A 34 18.77 -8.51 -4.62
CA ALA A 34 19.55 -8.12 -3.45
C ALA A 34 18.66 -7.95 -2.20
N LEU A 35 17.52 -7.29 -2.36
CA LEU A 35 16.55 -7.05 -1.29
C LEU A 35 15.93 -8.37 -0.80
N VAL A 36 15.57 -9.26 -1.72
CA VAL A 36 15.04 -10.58 -1.39
C VAL A 36 16.11 -11.45 -0.71
N ALA A 37 17.35 -11.43 -1.21
CA ALA A 37 18.46 -12.16 -0.58
C ALA A 37 18.70 -11.71 0.88
N SER A 38 18.62 -10.38 1.14
CA SER A 38 18.71 -9.83 2.49
C SER A 38 17.55 -10.31 3.37
N ALA A 39 16.33 -10.23 2.89
CA ALA A 39 15.15 -10.65 3.64
C ALA A 39 15.20 -12.15 3.98
N MET A 40 15.59 -12.98 3.02
CA MET A 40 15.72 -14.42 3.23
C MET A 40 16.87 -14.78 4.19
N LYS A 41 17.97 -14.03 4.17
CA LYS A 41 19.08 -14.22 5.15
C LYS A 41 18.57 -13.98 6.57
N GLU A 42 17.82 -12.91 6.78
CA GLU A 42 17.25 -12.59 8.10
C GLU A 42 16.14 -13.58 8.50
N ALA A 43 15.27 -13.97 7.58
CA ALA A 43 14.21 -14.95 7.86
C ALA A 43 14.80 -16.30 8.35
N ARG A 44 15.84 -16.80 7.67
CA ARG A 44 16.55 -18.02 8.10
C ARG A 44 17.12 -17.92 9.51
N MET A 45 17.69 -16.76 9.88
CA MET A 45 18.20 -16.56 11.25
C MET A 45 17.11 -16.68 12.32
N PHE A 46 15.86 -16.28 12.02
CA PHE A 46 14.73 -16.47 12.91
C PHE A 46 14.26 -17.93 12.93
N GLU A 47 14.18 -18.55 11.76
CA GLU A 47 13.80 -19.96 11.60
C GLU A 47 14.79 -20.91 12.28
N ASP A 48 16.10 -20.66 12.16
CA ASP A 48 17.19 -21.47 12.79
C ASP A 48 17.09 -21.49 14.33
N VAL A 49 16.51 -20.44 14.93
CA VAL A 49 16.25 -20.40 16.39
C VAL A 49 14.82 -20.84 16.76
N GLY A 50 14.07 -21.37 15.81
CA GLY A 50 12.70 -21.88 16.01
C GLY A 50 11.65 -20.76 16.20
N PHE A 51 11.91 -19.54 15.72
CA PHE A 51 10.95 -18.45 15.81
C PHE A 51 10.29 -18.21 14.44
N HIS A 52 8.99 -18.47 14.33
CA HIS A 52 8.22 -18.37 13.08
C HIS A 52 7.13 -17.29 13.09
N ASP A 53 6.89 -16.65 14.24
CA ASP A 53 5.89 -15.58 14.35
C ASP A 53 6.46 -14.24 13.87
N PHE A 54 6.75 -14.14 12.59
CA PHE A 54 7.23 -12.91 11.98
C PHE A 54 6.61 -12.66 10.60
N LYS A 55 6.60 -11.41 10.19
CA LYS A 55 6.26 -10.95 8.84
C LYS A 55 7.45 -10.24 8.22
N ILE A 56 7.49 -10.18 6.88
CA ILE A 56 8.58 -9.59 6.13
C ILE A 56 8.12 -8.32 5.42
N SER A 57 8.99 -7.32 5.40
CA SER A 57 8.80 -6.09 4.64
C SER A 57 10.08 -5.75 3.88
N VAL A 58 9.98 -5.57 2.57
CA VAL A 58 11.06 -5.17 1.67
C VAL A 58 10.65 -3.88 0.96
N LYS A 59 11.23 -2.75 1.35
CA LYS A 59 10.78 -1.44 0.92
C LYS A 59 11.75 -0.77 -0.04
N HIS A 60 11.21 -0.14 -1.06
CA HIS A 60 11.94 0.68 -2.01
C HIS A 60 11.16 1.96 -2.30
N HIS A 61 11.85 3.05 -2.71
CA HIS A 61 11.20 4.30 -3.10
C HIS A 61 10.69 4.28 -4.55
N ASP A 62 11.30 3.43 -5.40
CA ASP A 62 10.83 3.16 -6.75
C ASP A 62 9.75 2.07 -6.74
N VAL A 63 8.61 2.41 -7.33
CA VAL A 63 7.40 1.56 -7.32
C VAL A 63 7.61 0.26 -8.10
N VAL A 64 8.27 0.33 -9.25
CA VAL A 64 8.46 -0.84 -10.11
C VAL A 64 9.38 -1.85 -9.43
N THR A 65 10.50 -1.38 -8.91
CA THR A 65 11.45 -2.20 -8.15
C THR A 65 10.78 -2.82 -6.93
N MET A 66 9.97 -2.05 -6.20
CA MET A 66 9.22 -2.57 -5.04
C MET A 66 8.27 -3.69 -5.44
N VAL A 67 7.46 -3.51 -6.48
CA VAL A 67 6.50 -4.52 -6.94
C VAL A 67 7.23 -5.80 -7.38
N GLN A 68 8.31 -5.66 -8.14
CA GLN A 68 9.13 -6.80 -8.56
C GLN A 68 9.73 -7.54 -7.36
N THR A 69 10.21 -6.80 -6.36
CA THR A 69 10.79 -7.38 -5.14
C THR A 69 9.76 -8.21 -4.36
N TYR A 70 8.55 -7.69 -4.15
CA TYR A 70 7.52 -8.44 -3.43
C TYR A 70 7.00 -9.64 -4.22
N ARG A 71 6.87 -9.55 -5.54
CA ARG A 71 6.54 -10.71 -6.39
C ARG A 71 7.60 -11.81 -6.28
N LEU A 72 8.87 -11.41 -6.34
CA LEU A 72 9.99 -12.35 -6.18
C LEU A 72 10.00 -12.96 -4.78
N LEU A 73 9.80 -12.16 -3.72
CA LEU A 73 9.75 -12.65 -2.35
C LEU A 73 8.59 -13.62 -2.13
N ALA A 74 7.39 -13.29 -2.61
CA ALA A 74 6.20 -14.14 -2.52
C ALA A 74 6.39 -15.50 -3.24
N SER A 75 7.24 -15.56 -4.27
CA SER A 75 7.58 -16.81 -4.96
C SER A 75 8.54 -17.71 -4.17
N LYS A 76 9.15 -17.22 -3.07
CA LYS A 76 10.18 -17.94 -2.31
C LYS A 76 9.65 -18.59 -1.04
N GLY A 77 8.49 -18.20 -0.54
CA GLY A 77 7.89 -18.75 0.67
C GLY A 77 6.57 -18.10 1.02
N ASP A 78 5.91 -18.60 2.03
CA ASP A 78 4.57 -18.21 2.46
C ASP A 78 4.61 -17.37 3.75
N TRP A 79 5.53 -16.42 3.83
CA TRP A 79 5.58 -15.49 4.95
C TRP A 79 4.54 -14.38 4.80
N PRO A 80 3.90 -13.93 5.88
CA PRO A 80 3.09 -12.72 5.84
C PRO A 80 3.91 -11.52 5.39
N LEU A 81 3.39 -10.75 4.41
CA LEU A 81 4.09 -9.64 3.79
C LEU A 81 3.51 -8.30 4.23
N HIS A 82 4.38 -7.39 4.64
CA HIS A 82 4.04 -6.02 5.00
C HIS A 82 4.45 -5.05 3.91
N LEU A 83 3.49 -4.59 3.12
CA LEU A 83 3.74 -3.70 1.99
C LEU A 83 4.01 -2.26 2.44
N GLY A 84 4.94 -1.59 1.79
CA GLY A 84 5.24 -0.19 2.04
C GLY A 84 6.18 0.40 1.00
N VAL A 85 5.82 1.56 0.44
CA VAL A 85 6.75 2.39 -0.31
C VAL A 85 7.50 3.26 0.69
N THR A 86 8.83 3.22 0.70
CA THR A 86 9.63 4.11 1.55
C THR A 86 9.89 5.43 0.83
N GLU A 87 10.02 6.52 1.60
CA GLU A 87 10.37 7.84 1.01
C GLU A 87 9.44 8.23 -0.15
N ALA A 88 8.13 8.00 0.01
CA ALA A 88 7.18 8.19 -1.07
C ALA A 88 7.01 9.68 -1.45
N GLY A 89 7.27 10.59 -0.51
CA GLY A 89 7.24 12.04 -0.73
C GLY A 89 5.96 12.72 -0.23
N PRO A 90 5.67 13.94 -0.71
CA PRO A 90 4.49 14.71 -0.33
C PRO A 90 3.18 13.97 -0.62
N THR A 91 2.09 14.39 0.01
CA THR A 91 0.79 13.70 0.02
C THR A 91 0.34 13.25 -1.37
N TRP A 92 0.32 14.14 -2.35
CA TRP A 92 -0.12 13.79 -3.72
C TRP A 92 0.74 12.71 -4.36
N GLN A 93 2.04 12.95 -4.41
CA GLN A 93 3.00 12.03 -5.02
C GLN A 93 3.06 10.69 -4.28
N GLY A 94 3.12 10.74 -2.95
CA GLY A 94 3.20 9.54 -2.12
C GLY A 94 1.93 8.70 -2.18
N THR A 95 0.75 9.33 -2.30
CA THR A 95 -0.52 8.63 -2.53
C THR A 95 -0.51 7.89 -3.85
N ILE A 96 -0.10 8.53 -4.94
CA ILE A 96 -0.02 7.89 -6.27
C ILE A 96 0.92 6.69 -6.23
N LYS A 97 2.14 6.85 -5.68
CA LYS A 97 3.11 5.75 -5.56
C LYS A 97 2.55 4.58 -4.75
N SER A 98 1.93 4.88 -3.62
CA SER A 98 1.32 3.85 -2.75
C SER A 98 0.18 3.12 -3.43
N CYS A 99 -0.71 3.85 -4.13
CA CYS A 99 -1.82 3.26 -4.87
C CYS A 99 -1.35 2.35 -6.00
N LEU A 100 -0.31 2.75 -6.75
CA LEU A 100 0.25 1.95 -7.83
C LEU A 100 0.90 0.66 -7.29
N ALA A 101 1.73 0.79 -6.25
CA ALA A 101 2.43 -0.36 -5.68
C ALA A 101 1.47 -1.36 -5.01
N PHE A 102 0.61 -0.87 -4.13
CA PHE A 102 -0.32 -1.73 -3.39
C PHE A 102 -1.43 -2.26 -4.27
N GLY A 103 -1.94 -1.45 -5.21
CA GLY A 103 -2.94 -1.88 -6.16
C GLY A 103 -2.47 -3.05 -7.01
N ALA A 104 -1.24 -3.01 -7.53
CA ALA A 104 -0.65 -4.10 -8.29
C ALA A 104 -0.52 -5.38 -7.45
N LEU A 105 0.05 -5.28 -6.24
CA LEU A 105 0.33 -6.45 -5.40
C LEU A 105 -0.94 -7.06 -4.78
N LEU A 106 -1.82 -6.22 -4.22
CA LEU A 106 -3.06 -6.68 -3.59
C LEU A 106 -4.03 -7.30 -4.60
N ALA A 107 -4.03 -6.85 -5.85
CA ALA A 107 -4.82 -7.47 -6.93
C ALA A 107 -4.35 -8.89 -7.26
N GLU A 108 -3.08 -9.21 -6.96
CA GLU A 108 -2.47 -10.53 -7.13
C GLU A 108 -2.55 -11.39 -5.85
N GLY A 109 -3.19 -10.87 -4.78
CA GLY A 109 -3.24 -11.55 -3.48
C GLY A 109 -1.94 -11.47 -2.69
N ILE A 110 -1.02 -10.57 -3.05
CA ILE A 110 0.27 -10.39 -2.37
C ILE A 110 0.15 -9.24 -1.36
N GLY A 111 0.32 -9.53 -0.07
CA GLY A 111 0.35 -8.56 1.02
C GLY A 111 -0.75 -8.75 2.04
N ASP A 112 -0.37 -8.76 3.31
CA ASP A 112 -1.24 -9.02 4.47
C ASP A 112 -1.47 -7.76 5.29
N THR A 113 -0.51 -6.87 5.31
CA THR A 113 -0.60 -5.56 5.97
C THR A 113 0.05 -4.48 5.10
N ILE A 114 -0.43 -3.24 5.23
CA ILE A 114 0.09 -2.11 4.46
C ILE A 114 0.52 -0.96 5.36
N ARG A 115 1.48 -0.16 4.89
CA ARG A 115 1.81 1.14 5.45
C ARG A 115 1.97 2.16 4.32
N VAL A 116 1.12 3.15 4.31
CA VAL A 116 1.32 4.36 3.51
C VAL A 116 2.35 5.24 4.22
N SER A 117 3.25 5.86 3.48
CA SER A 117 4.29 6.74 4.02
C SER A 117 4.26 8.07 3.27
N LEU A 118 3.95 9.15 3.98
CA LEU A 118 3.78 10.48 3.41
C LEU A 118 4.57 11.51 4.21
N SER A 119 5.07 12.55 3.54
CA SER A 119 5.56 13.75 4.21
C SER A 119 4.37 14.63 4.59
N ALA A 120 3.52 14.11 5.52
CA ALA A 120 2.27 14.71 5.98
C ALA A 120 1.93 14.20 7.39
N PRO A 121 0.92 14.77 8.08
CA PRO A 121 0.44 14.22 9.34
C PRO A 121 0.03 12.74 9.21
N PRO A 122 0.35 11.87 10.21
CA PRO A 122 0.10 10.42 10.13
C PRO A 122 -1.36 10.03 9.85
N VAL A 123 -2.30 10.88 10.22
CA VAL A 123 -3.74 10.68 9.95
C VAL A 123 -4.02 10.61 8.45
N GLU A 124 -3.29 11.36 7.62
CA GLU A 124 -3.44 11.33 6.17
C GLU A 124 -3.00 9.99 5.58
N GLU A 125 -1.95 9.38 6.12
CA GLU A 125 -1.50 8.05 5.73
C GLU A 125 -2.60 6.99 5.97
N VAL A 126 -3.28 7.08 7.12
CA VAL A 126 -4.40 6.19 7.47
C VAL A 126 -5.59 6.39 6.55
N LYS A 127 -5.95 7.65 6.24
CA LYS A 127 -7.04 7.97 5.30
C LYS A 127 -6.79 7.36 3.92
N VAL A 128 -5.59 7.57 3.38
CA VAL A 128 -5.19 7.00 2.08
C VAL A 128 -5.23 5.48 2.11
N GLY A 129 -4.65 4.85 3.13
CA GLY A 129 -4.63 3.39 3.26
C GLY A 129 -6.03 2.79 3.36
N CYS A 130 -6.91 3.37 4.19
CA CYS A 130 -8.31 2.95 4.30
C CYS A 130 -9.04 3.06 2.96
N LYS A 131 -8.88 4.20 2.27
CA LYS A 131 -9.58 4.45 1.00
C LYS A 131 -9.11 3.53 -0.11
N LEU A 132 -7.80 3.25 -0.15
CA LEU A 132 -7.23 2.28 -1.08
C LEU A 132 -7.84 0.89 -0.88
N LEU A 133 -7.87 0.40 0.36
CA LEU A 133 -8.46 -0.91 0.68
C LEU A 133 -9.96 -0.98 0.39
N GLU A 134 -10.69 0.12 0.59
CA GLU A 134 -12.10 0.24 0.20
C GLU A 134 -12.28 0.08 -1.31
N TYR A 135 -11.46 0.75 -2.12
CA TYR A 135 -11.56 0.65 -3.59
C TYR A 135 -11.07 -0.70 -4.13
N MET A 136 -10.16 -1.35 -3.43
CA MET A 136 -9.74 -2.73 -3.75
C MET A 136 -10.75 -3.80 -3.31
N GLY A 137 -11.82 -3.42 -2.59
CA GLY A 137 -12.80 -4.37 -2.04
C GLY A 137 -12.32 -5.19 -0.85
N LEU A 138 -11.15 -4.84 -0.28
CA LEU A 138 -10.53 -5.51 0.87
C LEU A 138 -11.01 -4.94 2.22
N ARG A 139 -11.78 -3.85 2.17
CA ARG A 139 -12.43 -3.22 3.32
C ARG A 139 -13.84 -2.83 2.92
N PRO A 140 -14.85 -2.91 3.81
CA PRO A 140 -16.19 -2.42 3.54
C PRO A 140 -16.16 -0.95 3.10
N ARG A 141 -16.73 -0.67 1.93
CA ARG A 141 -16.90 0.72 1.47
C ARG A 141 -17.90 1.43 2.37
N LYS A 142 -17.60 2.67 2.65
CA LYS A 142 -18.56 3.61 3.19
C LYS A 142 -19.28 4.32 2.03
N PHE A 143 -19.44 5.62 2.16
CA PHE A 143 -19.96 6.46 1.10
C PHE A 143 -19.01 6.52 -0.11
N ASP A 144 -19.57 6.38 -1.32
CA ASP A 144 -18.84 6.44 -2.60
C ASP A 144 -19.59 7.33 -3.60
N ILE A 145 -18.87 8.22 -4.27
CA ILE A 145 -19.42 9.10 -5.33
C ILE A 145 -18.93 8.64 -6.69
N ILE A 146 -19.90 8.52 -7.61
CA ILE A 146 -19.65 8.40 -9.04
C ILE A 146 -20.09 9.71 -9.69
N SER A 147 -19.18 10.45 -10.30
CA SER A 147 -19.52 11.68 -11.01
C SER A 147 -19.05 11.64 -12.46
N CYS A 148 -19.87 12.19 -13.36
CA CYS A 148 -19.43 12.35 -14.73
C CYS A 148 -18.38 13.47 -14.85
N PRO A 149 -17.40 13.39 -15.79
CA PRO A 149 -16.35 14.39 -15.93
C PRO A 149 -16.84 15.71 -16.59
N SER A 150 -18.16 15.82 -16.85
CA SER A 150 -18.78 16.88 -17.64
C SER A 150 -18.41 16.83 -19.13
N CYS A 151 -19.30 17.27 -19.99
CA CYS A 151 -19.09 17.35 -21.44
C CYS A 151 -19.99 18.44 -22.03
N CYS A 152 -19.98 18.63 -23.36
CA CYS A 152 -20.84 19.60 -24.03
C CYS A 152 -22.36 19.40 -23.83
N ARG A 153 -22.80 18.25 -23.34
CA ARG A 153 -24.21 17.95 -23.01
C ARG A 153 -24.58 18.32 -21.57
N SER A 154 -23.62 18.71 -20.74
CA SER A 154 -23.88 19.06 -19.34
C SER A 154 -24.78 20.29 -19.24
N GLN A 155 -25.82 20.20 -18.43
CA GLN A 155 -26.80 21.26 -18.17
C GLN A 155 -26.62 21.89 -16.79
N VAL A 156 -25.70 21.35 -15.99
CA VAL A 156 -25.41 21.80 -14.63
C VAL A 156 -23.89 21.81 -14.41
N ASP A 157 -23.44 22.58 -13.42
CA ASP A 157 -22.06 22.52 -12.96
C ASP A 157 -21.85 21.24 -12.12
N VAL A 158 -21.37 20.20 -12.80
CA VAL A 158 -21.15 18.88 -12.17
C VAL A 158 -20.06 18.94 -11.11
N ILE A 159 -19.05 19.80 -11.28
CA ILE A 159 -17.95 19.93 -10.33
C ILE A 159 -18.47 20.50 -9.02
N GLN A 160 -19.22 21.60 -9.09
CA GLN A 160 -19.83 22.22 -7.91
C GLN A 160 -20.79 21.27 -7.22
N LEU A 161 -21.65 20.58 -7.99
CA LEU A 161 -22.62 19.65 -7.45
C LEU A 161 -21.96 18.44 -6.78
N ALA A 162 -20.92 17.83 -7.39
CA ALA A 162 -20.17 16.72 -6.81
C ALA A 162 -19.48 17.12 -5.50
N ASN A 163 -18.88 18.31 -5.46
CA ASN A 163 -18.25 18.84 -4.25
C ASN A 163 -19.29 19.07 -3.13
N ALA A 164 -20.44 19.65 -3.45
CA ALA A 164 -21.52 19.90 -2.49
C ALA A 164 -22.09 18.57 -1.93
N VAL A 165 -22.30 17.59 -2.78
CA VAL A 165 -22.75 16.24 -2.36
C VAL A 165 -21.68 15.55 -1.50
N THR A 166 -20.41 15.66 -1.87
CA THR A 166 -19.29 15.09 -1.09
C THR A 166 -19.26 15.69 0.32
N GLU A 167 -19.35 17.00 0.42
CA GLU A 167 -19.33 17.70 1.71
C GLU A 167 -20.58 17.40 2.55
N GLY A 168 -21.75 17.39 1.93
CA GLY A 168 -23.03 17.11 2.61
C GLY A 168 -23.13 15.68 3.15
N LEU A 169 -22.39 14.74 2.56
CA LEU A 169 -22.46 13.32 2.91
C LEU A 169 -21.15 12.80 3.59
N LYS A 170 -20.24 13.68 3.94
CA LYS A 170 -18.93 13.30 4.52
C LYS A 170 -19.02 12.46 5.79
N ASP A 171 -20.06 12.67 6.60
CA ASP A 171 -20.31 11.97 7.86
C ASP A 171 -21.18 10.71 7.71
N VAL A 172 -21.64 10.42 6.49
CA VAL A 172 -22.42 9.23 6.22
C VAL A 172 -21.53 7.99 6.22
N THR A 173 -21.83 7.07 7.13
CA THR A 173 -21.09 5.81 7.30
C THR A 173 -21.75 4.63 6.56
N ALA A 174 -22.97 4.80 6.07
CA ALA A 174 -23.67 3.77 5.33
C ALA A 174 -22.95 3.46 3.99
N PRO A 175 -22.95 2.20 3.54
CA PRO A 175 -22.33 1.78 2.29
C PRO A 175 -23.18 2.15 1.08
N ILE A 176 -23.43 3.45 0.88
CA ILE A 176 -24.21 3.98 -0.22
C ILE A 176 -23.32 4.48 -1.35
N ARG A 177 -23.81 4.36 -2.57
CA ARG A 177 -23.18 4.91 -3.76
C ARG A 177 -24.11 5.96 -4.37
N VAL A 178 -23.60 7.17 -4.56
CA VAL A 178 -24.34 8.29 -5.12
C VAL A 178 -23.74 8.67 -6.47
N ALA A 179 -24.61 8.72 -7.49
CA ALA A 179 -24.23 9.16 -8.84
C ALA A 179 -24.60 10.63 -9.03
N VAL A 180 -23.63 11.45 -9.43
CA VAL A 180 -23.79 12.86 -9.77
C VAL A 180 -23.58 13.02 -11.27
N MET A 181 -24.64 13.30 -12.00
CA MET A 181 -24.65 13.33 -13.47
C MET A 181 -25.05 14.72 -13.98
N GLY A 182 -24.48 15.14 -15.12
CA GLY A 182 -24.66 16.48 -15.67
C GLY A 182 -25.73 16.58 -16.77
N CYS A 183 -26.29 15.46 -17.26
CA CYS A 183 -27.29 15.45 -18.32
C CYS A 183 -28.21 14.23 -18.20
N ILE A 184 -29.28 14.23 -19.01
CA ILE A 184 -30.31 13.17 -19.02
C ILE A 184 -29.85 11.85 -19.68
N VAL A 185 -28.67 11.81 -20.26
CA VAL A 185 -28.16 10.62 -20.98
C VAL A 185 -27.51 9.61 -20.04
N ASN A 186 -27.07 10.05 -18.87
CA ASN A 186 -26.43 9.20 -17.86
C ASN A 186 -27.35 8.96 -16.66
#